data_5aea6ff8a6d40cf66b0e56c120d45353
#
_entry.id   5aea6ff8a6d40cf66b0e56c120d45353
#
_cell.length_a   1.000
_cell.length_b   1.000
_cell.length_c   1.000
_cell.angle_alpha   90.00
_cell.angle_beta   90.00
_cell.angle_gamma   90.00
#
_symmetry.space_group_name_H-M   'P 1'
#
loop_
_entity.id
_entity.type
_entity.pdbx_description
1 polymer ?
#
loop_
_entity_poly.entity_id
_entity_poly.type
_entity_poly.pdbx_seq_one_letter_code
_entity_poly.pdbx_strand_id
1 'polypeptide(L)'
;MLKPINNGIFVFFVSIIYSLIEIEMEGKNGWCTHLPTARNVISTFTLYHLLMMALIILIFYQLFHKKDIWIIIFYITMFFFIEDFLWFVLNPYYTIQKYSGKNIPWHSKWLWGQPLENFVCYFLVFLTYFKTKYKKEQMNSIIYILLLIAITISLAPFYHLLYIKLHGKLQY
;
A
#
# COMPACT_ATOMS: atom_id res chain seq x y z
N MET A 1 13.13 5.76 28.71
CA MET A 1 13.20 4.95 27.48
C MET A 1 11.82 4.94 26.83
N LEU A 2 11.66 5.46 25.61
CA LEU A 2 10.40 5.39 24.89
C LEU A 2 10.08 3.93 24.55
N LYS A 3 8.82 3.50 24.76
CA LYS A 3 8.39 2.17 24.34
C LYS A 3 8.52 2.07 22.80
N PRO A 4 9.00 0.94 22.26
CA PRO A 4 9.06 0.76 20.81
C PRO A 4 7.66 0.88 20.23
N ILE A 5 7.55 1.57 19.10
CA ILE A 5 6.30 1.70 18.34
C ILE A 5 5.85 0.29 17.93
N ASN A 6 4.52 0.05 17.97
CA ASN A 6 3.97 -1.20 17.46
C ASN A 6 4.35 -1.38 15.98
N ASN A 7 4.79 -2.58 15.60
CA ASN A 7 5.25 -2.85 14.23
C ASN A 7 4.16 -2.61 13.17
N GLY A 8 2.89 -2.86 13.49
CA GLY A 8 1.78 -2.54 12.59
C GLY A 8 1.63 -1.04 12.33
N ILE A 9 1.79 -0.21 13.38
CA ILE A 9 1.78 1.25 13.26
C ILE A 9 2.97 1.70 12.40
N PHE A 10 4.16 1.13 12.62
CA PHE A 10 5.33 1.43 11.81
C PHE A 10 5.11 1.08 10.33
N VAL A 11 4.63 -0.14 10.04
CA VAL A 11 4.32 -0.59 8.66
C VAL A 11 3.32 0.35 8.00
N PHE A 12 2.26 0.76 8.72
CA PHE A 12 1.28 1.70 8.21
C PHE A 12 1.91 3.05 7.82
N PHE A 13 2.76 3.62 8.67
CA PHE A 13 3.41 4.90 8.34
C PHE A 13 4.38 4.80 7.17
N VAL A 14 5.09 3.68 7.03
CA VAL A 14 5.93 3.44 5.85
C VAL A 14 5.06 3.32 4.60
N SER A 15 3.93 2.61 4.66
CA SER A 15 2.99 2.47 3.54
C SER A 15 2.40 3.82 3.12
N ILE A 16 1.94 4.66 4.06
CA ILE A 16 1.36 5.97 3.71
C ILE A 16 2.41 6.91 3.08
N ILE A 17 3.64 6.93 3.61
CA ILE A 17 4.71 7.75 3.04
C ILE A 17 5.03 7.26 1.62
N TYR A 18 5.09 5.95 1.41
CA TYR A 18 5.35 5.38 0.10
C TYR A 18 4.23 5.70 -0.89
N SER A 19 2.95 5.54 -0.52
CA SER A 19 1.80 5.95 -1.34
C SER A 19 1.86 7.42 -1.73
N LEU A 20 2.26 8.31 -0.79
CA LEU A 20 2.40 9.74 -1.09
C LEU A 20 3.52 10.01 -2.09
N ILE A 21 4.65 9.31 -1.99
CA ILE A 21 5.75 9.40 -2.97
C ILE A 21 5.26 8.95 -4.35
N GLU A 22 4.55 7.84 -4.42
CA GLU A 22 4.01 7.37 -5.71
C GLU A 22 2.96 8.31 -6.30
N ILE A 23 2.10 8.92 -5.47
CA ILE A 23 1.15 9.94 -5.93
C ILE A 23 1.88 11.13 -6.58
N GLU A 24 3.00 11.60 -5.99
CA GLU A 24 3.82 12.66 -6.59
C GLU A 24 4.48 12.24 -7.91
N MET A 25 4.84 10.98 -8.05
CA MET A 25 5.48 10.45 -9.26
C MET A 25 4.48 10.10 -10.36
N GLU A 26 3.34 9.54 -10.00
CA GLU A 26 2.37 8.96 -10.94
C GLU A 26 1.21 9.93 -11.26
N GLY A 27 0.78 10.70 -10.28
CA GLY A 27 -0.29 11.68 -10.41
C GLY A 27 -1.58 11.07 -10.95
N LYS A 28 -2.10 11.68 -12.03
CA LYS A 28 -3.33 11.25 -12.68
C LYS A 28 -3.18 10.02 -13.59
N ASN A 29 -1.96 9.68 -13.98
CA ASN A 29 -1.74 8.61 -14.96
C ASN A 29 -1.71 7.23 -14.30
N GLY A 30 -1.31 7.16 -13.03
CA GLY A 30 -1.09 5.90 -12.32
C GLY A 30 -0.04 5.00 -12.96
N TRP A 31 0.42 4.00 -12.22
CA TRP A 31 1.30 2.93 -12.73
C TRP A 31 2.56 3.41 -13.49
N CYS A 32 3.07 4.59 -13.16
CA CYS A 32 4.28 5.18 -13.77
C CYS A 32 4.33 5.14 -15.31
N THR A 33 3.18 5.07 -16.00
CA THR A 33 3.10 4.88 -17.46
C THR A 33 3.71 6.02 -18.27
N HIS A 34 3.84 7.19 -17.67
CA HIS A 34 4.40 8.40 -18.30
C HIS A 34 5.91 8.59 -18.09
N LEU A 35 6.54 7.74 -17.27
CA LEU A 35 7.99 7.83 -17.07
C LEU A 35 8.73 7.39 -18.34
N PRO A 36 9.83 8.10 -18.74
CA PRO A 36 10.61 7.76 -19.93
C PRO A 36 11.15 6.32 -19.95
N THR A 37 11.35 5.76 -18.77
CA THR A 37 11.88 4.40 -18.55
C THR A 37 10.80 3.36 -18.26
N ALA A 38 9.52 3.71 -18.38
CA ALA A 38 8.39 2.81 -18.10
C ALA A 38 8.26 1.73 -19.17
N ARG A 39 9.18 0.75 -19.14
CA ARG A 39 9.13 -0.44 -20.00
C ARG A 39 8.74 -1.64 -19.16
N ASN A 40 7.73 -2.38 -19.61
CA ASN A 40 7.33 -3.62 -18.99
C ASN A 40 8.45 -4.65 -19.10
N VAL A 41 8.82 -5.23 -17.95
CA VAL A 41 9.85 -6.30 -17.86
C VAL A 41 9.17 -7.64 -17.66
N ILE A 42 8.18 -7.71 -16.77
CA ILE A 42 7.40 -8.92 -16.49
C ILE A 42 5.93 -8.53 -16.42
N SER A 43 5.11 -9.00 -17.37
CA SER A 43 3.70 -8.64 -17.45
C SER A 43 3.52 -7.12 -17.52
N THR A 44 2.81 -6.52 -16.57
CA THR A 44 2.59 -5.07 -16.45
C THR A 44 3.65 -4.37 -15.60
N PHE A 45 4.54 -5.12 -14.92
CA PHE A 45 5.56 -4.56 -14.05
C PHE A 45 6.73 -3.98 -14.84
N THR A 46 7.07 -2.74 -14.54
CA THR A 46 8.29 -2.09 -15.04
C THR A 46 9.48 -2.43 -14.14
N LEU A 47 10.69 -2.14 -14.62
CA LEU A 47 11.90 -2.29 -13.79
C LEU A 47 11.82 -1.45 -12.51
N TYR A 48 11.21 -0.25 -12.59
CA TYR A 48 10.97 0.60 -11.43
C TYR A 48 10.19 -0.15 -10.33
N HIS A 49 9.04 -0.74 -10.66
CA HIS A 49 8.23 -1.50 -9.70
C HIS A 49 9.02 -2.67 -9.08
N LEU A 50 9.76 -3.42 -9.91
CA LEU A 50 10.55 -4.56 -9.41
C LEU A 50 11.65 -4.13 -8.44
N LEU A 51 12.35 -3.02 -8.75
CA LEU A 51 13.40 -2.51 -7.88
C LEU A 51 12.82 -1.94 -6.57
N MET A 52 11.70 -1.23 -6.63
CA MET A 52 11.04 -0.71 -5.44
C MET A 52 10.50 -1.81 -4.55
N MET A 53 9.87 -2.85 -5.14
CA MET A 53 9.45 -4.03 -4.40
C MET A 53 10.64 -4.73 -3.73
N ALA A 54 11.75 -4.93 -4.45
CA ALA A 54 12.95 -5.55 -3.91
C ALA A 54 13.52 -4.72 -2.74
N LEU A 55 13.58 -3.40 -2.87
CA LEU A 55 14.04 -2.49 -1.81
C LEU A 55 13.19 -2.64 -0.54
N ILE A 56 11.87 -2.62 -0.67
CA ILE A 56 10.94 -2.78 0.45
C ILE A 56 11.11 -4.15 1.12
N ILE A 57 11.19 -5.22 0.32
CA ILE A 57 11.39 -6.57 0.85
C ILE A 57 12.71 -6.65 1.64
N LEU A 58 13.80 -6.09 1.13
CA LEU A 58 15.08 -6.06 1.81
C LEU A 58 15.04 -5.27 3.13
N ILE A 59 14.39 -4.10 3.14
CA ILE A 59 14.22 -3.29 4.34
C ILE A 59 13.42 -4.07 5.40
N PHE A 60 12.28 -4.64 5.04
CA PHE A 60 11.44 -5.37 5.99
C PHE A 60 12.11 -6.66 6.47
N TYR A 61 12.82 -7.37 5.58
CA TYR A 61 13.62 -8.51 5.98
C TYR A 61 14.67 -8.10 7.01
N GLN A 62 15.43 -7.05 6.77
CA GLN A 62 16.46 -6.57 7.70
C GLN A 62 15.89 -6.13 9.05
N LEU A 63 14.73 -5.45 9.04
CA LEU A 63 14.07 -5.00 10.27
C LEU A 63 13.52 -6.15 11.11
N PHE A 64 13.02 -7.19 10.47
CA PHE A 64 12.32 -8.28 11.14
C PHE A 64 13.05 -9.64 11.08
N HIS A 65 14.30 -9.71 10.59
CA HIS A 65 15.03 -10.97 10.40
C HIS A 65 15.21 -11.82 11.67
N LYS A 66 15.10 -11.22 12.87
CA LYS A 66 15.11 -11.94 14.16
C LYS A 66 13.78 -12.61 14.50
N LYS A 67 12.74 -12.38 13.73
CA LYS A 67 11.43 -13.01 13.87
C LYS A 67 11.32 -14.23 12.94
N ASP A 68 10.20 -14.98 13.06
CA ASP A 68 9.97 -16.06 12.11
C ASP A 68 9.60 -15.52 10.73
N ILE A 69 9.84 -16.32 9.70
CA ILE A 69 9.60 -15.93 8.30
C ILE A 69 8.14 -15.56 8.05
N TRP A 70 7.19 -16.17 8.78
CA TRP A 70 5.77 -15.95 8.56
C TRP A 70 5.32 -14.55 9.00
N ILE A 71 5.88 -14.02 10.09
CA ILE A 71 5.59 -12.65 10.51
C ILE A 71 6.27 -11.63 9.58
N ILE A 72 7.40 -11.98 8.97
CA ILE A 72 8.05 -11.14 7.95
C ILE A 72 7.16 -11.06 6.70
N ILE A 73 6.70 -12.22 6.21
CA ILE A 73 5.77 -12.30 5.07
C ILE A 73 4.49 -11.51 5.38
N PHE A 74 3.95 -11.62 6.60
CA PHE A 74 2.81 -10.83 7.03
C PHE A 74 3.02 -9.33 6.87
N TYR A 75 4.13 -8.79 7.39
CA TYR A 75 4.38 -7.35 7.32
C TYR A 75 4.65 -6.86 5.88
N ILE A 76 5.34 -7.65 5.07
CA ILE A 76 5.53 -7.34 3.64
C ILE A 76 4.18 -7.33 2.91
N THR A 77 3.34 -8.33 3.13
CA THR A 77 2.00 -8.41 2.52
C THR A 77 1.13 -7.24 2.95
N MET A 78 1.12 -6.91 4.25
CA MET A 78 0.37 -5.75 4.76
C MET A 78 0.87 -4.44 4.18
N PHE A 79 2.18 -4.27 4.02
CA PHE A 79 2.75 -3.08 3.41
C PHE A 79 2.16 -2.85 2.02
N PHE A 80 2.30 -3.81 1.10
CA PHE A 80 1.82 -3.66 -0.28
C PHE A 80 0.31 -3.49 -0.36
N PHE A 81 -0.44 -4.24 0.45
CA PHE A 81 -1.89 -4.12 0.50
C PHE A 81 -2.35 -2.72 0.98
N ILE A 82 -1.72 -2.19 2.03
CA ILE A 82 -2.07 -0.88 2.59
C ILE A 82 -1.64 0.23 1.64
N GLU A 83 -0.47 0.13 1.08
CA GLU A 83 0.12 1.09 0.16
C GLU A 83 -0.77 1.27 -1.06
N ASP A 84 -1.09 0.16 -1.77
CA ASP A 84 -1.97 0.19 -2.95
C ASP A 84 -3.34 0.81 -2.62
N PHE A 85 -3.95 0.39 -1.51
CA PHE A 85 -5.24 0.95 -1.09
C PHE A 85 -5.16 2.44 -0.75
N LEU A 86 -4.13 2.86 0.01
CA LEU A 86 -3.97 4.27 0.42
C LEU A 86 -3.61 5.18 -0.76
N TRP A 87 -2.94 4.65 -1.78
CA TRP A 87 -2.71 5.39 -3.02
C TRP A 87 -4.04 5.87 -3.61
N PHE A 88 -5.07 5.01 -3.70
CA PHE A 88 -6.40 5.43 -4.17
C PHE A 88 -7.10 6.40 -3.22
N VAL A 89 -7.02 6.15 -1.91
CA VAL A 89 -7.67 7.01 -0.90
C VAL A 89 -7.09 8.42 -0.93
N LEU A 90 -5.78 8.55 -1.06
CA LEU A 90 -5.06 9.82 -0.96
C LEU A 90 -4.88 10.50 -2.31
N ASN A 91 -4.91 9.78 -3.44
CA ASN A 91 -4.73 10.38 -4.74
C ASN A 91 -5.97 11.23 -5.13
N PRO A 92 -5.85 12.57 -5.24
CA PRO A 92 -7.00 13.45 -5.48
C PRO A 92 -7.60 13.30 -6.89
N TYR A 93 -6.89 12.67 -7.82
CA TYR A 93 -7.40 12.37 -9.16
C TYR A 93 -8.32 11.15 -9.19
N TYR A 94 -8.15 10.21 -8.24
CA TYR A 94 -8.92 8.97 -8.14
C TYR A 94 -9.95 9.02 -7.02
N THR A 95 -9.53 9.19 -5.80
CA THR A 95 -10.34 9.10 -4.59
C THR A 95 -10.98 7.71 -4.41
N ILE A 96 -11.50 7.41 -3.22
CA ILE A 96 -12.17 6.14 -2.95
C ILE A 96 -13.42 5.92 -3.81
N GLN A 97 -14.06 7.00 -4.31
CA GLN A 97 -15.25 6.91 -5.16
C GLN A 97 -14.95 6.31 -6.53
N LYS A 98 -13.70 6.42 -7.00
CA LYS A 98 -13.27 5.84 -8.28
C LYS A 98 -12.64 4.45 -8.12
N TYR A 99 -12.61 3.89 -6.92
CA TYR A 99 -12.06 2.56 -6.65
C TYR A 99 -12.97 1.48 -7.25
N SER A 100 -12.78 1.21 -8.53
CA SER A 100 -13.55 0.21 -9.29
C SER A 100 -12.83 -0.19 -10.57
N GLY A 101 -13.08 -1.40 -11.07
CA GLY A 101 -12.48 -1.90 -12.30
C GLY A 101 -12.77 -1.08 -13.56
N LYS A 102 -13.79 -0.23 -13.53
CA LYS A 102 -14.09 0.70 -14.64
C LYS A 102 -13.06 1.84 -14.71
N ASN A 103 -12.55 2.28 -13.57
CA ASN A 103 -11.66 3.43 -13.48
C ASN A 103 -10.18 3.03 -13.35
N ILE A 104 -9.90 1.76 -13.07
CA ILE A 104 -8.57 1.25 -12.72
C ILE A 104 -8.21 0.10 -13.67
N PRO A 105 -7.72 0.41 -14.88
CA PRO A 105 -7.52 -0.60 -15.94
C PRO A 105 -6.31 -1.53 -15.70
N TRP A 106 -5.37 -1.16 -14.83
CA TRP A 106 -4.20 -1.99 -14.54
C TRP A 106 -4.50 -3.17 -13.62
N HIS A 107 -5.60 -3.15 -12.85
CA HIS A 107 -6.15 -4.33 -12.20
C HIS A 107 -7.12 -5.04 -13.15
N SER A 108 -6.65 -6.09 -13.80
CA SER A 108 -7.39 -6.75 -14.88
C SER A 108 -8.64 -7.52 -14.41
N LYS A 109 -8.69 -7.95 -13.16
CA LYS A 109 -9.77 -8.77 -12.61
C LYS A 109 -10.27 -8.20 -11.29
N TRP A 110 -11.59 -8.10 -11.19
CA TRP A 110 -12.30 -7.57 -10.01
C TRP A 110 -13.31 -8.59 -9.50
N LEU A 111 -13.36 -8.75 -8.18
CA LEU A 111 -14.33 -9.62 -7.49
C LEU A 111 -14.88 -8.85 -6.29
N TRP A 112 -16.21 -8.78 -6.16
CA TRP A 112 -16.91 -8.07 -5.07
C TRP A 112 -16.40 -6.63 -4.82
N GLY A 113 -16.07 -5.90 -5.88
CA GLY A 113 -15.60 -4.52 -5.77
C GLY A 113 -14.15 -4.37 -5.33
N GLN A 114 -13.37 -5.44 -5.36
CA GLN A 114 -11.95 -5.46 -5.01
C GLN A 114 -11.11 -6.05 -6.14
N PRO A 115 -9.88 -5.59 -6.38
CA PRO A 115 -8.93 -6.28 -7.26
C PRO A 115 -8.70 -7.73 -6.79
N LEU A 116 -8.52 -8.65 -7.73
CA LEU A 116 -8.30 -10.06 -7.39
C LEU A 116 -7.02 -10.26 -6.58
N GLU A 117 -6.04 -9.41 -6.77
CA GLU A 117 -4.76 -9.40 -6.05
C GLU A 117 -4.96 -9.21 -4.54
N ASN A 118 -5.96 -8.47 -4.11
CA ASN A 118 -6.28 -8.27 -2.69
C ASN A 118 -6.68 -9.59 -2.01
N PHE A 119 -7.34 -10.51 -2.74
CA PHE A 119 -7.69 -11.82 -2.18
C PHE A 119 -6.45 -12.69 -1.94
N VAL A 120 -5.40 -12.53 -2.75
CA VAL A 120 -4.10 -13.17 -2.49
C VAL A 120 -3.50 -12.62 -1.20
N CYS A 121 -3.56 -11.31 -0.99
CA CYS A 121 -3.09 -10.69 0.27
C CYS A 121 -3.90 -11.20 1.47
N TYR A 122 -5.23 -11.27 1.38
CA TYR A 122 -6.07 -11.82 2.46
C TYR A 122 -5.72 -13.27 2.78
N PHE A 123 -5.52 -14.10 1.75
CA PHE A 123 -5.11 -15.49 1.93
C PHE A 123 -3.73 -15.59 2.60
N LEU A 124 -2.76 -14.79 2.20
CA LEU A 124 -1.43 -14.76 2.83
C LEU A 124 -1.49 -14.31 4.29
N VAL A 125 -2.27 -13.25 4.60
CA VAL A 125 -2.47 -12.80 5.99
C VAL A 125 -3.10 -13.91 6.84
N PHE A 126 -4.10 -14.61 6.31
CA PHE A 126 -4.71 -15.77 6.97
C PHE A 126 -3.69 -16.90 7.17
N LEU A 127 -2.97 -17.30 6.14
CA LEU A 127 -1.97 -18.37 6.20
C LEU A 127 -0.88 -18.06 7.23
N THR A 128 -0.36 -16.82 7.22
CA THR A 128 0.70 -16.40 8.16
C THR A 128 0.23 -16.46 9.61
N TYR A 129 -1.06 -16.18 9.89
CA TYR A 129 -1.63 -16.27 11.23
C TYR A 129 -1.54 -17.68 11.81
N PHE A 130 -1.78 -18.73 11.00
CA PHE A 130 -1.67 -20.11 11.48
C PHE A 130 -0.24 -20.59 11.62
N LYS A 131 0.67 -20.02 10.87
CA LYS A 131 2.07 -20.46 10.80
C LYS A 131 3.01 -19.73 11.77
N THR A 132 2.75 -18.46 12.07
CA THR A 132 3.61 -17.68 12.96
C THR A 132 3.41 -18.03 14.44
N LYS A 133 4.47 -17.91 15.22
CA LYS A 133 4.40 -17.91 16.69
C LYS A 133 4.01 -16.53 17.26
N TYR A 134 3.99 -15.47 16.44
CA TYR A 134 3.68 -14.10 16.85
C TYR A 134 2.21 -13.70 16.63
N LYS A 135 1.26 -14.63 16.82
CA LYS A 135 -0.17 -14.44 16.56
C LYS A 135 -0.78 -13.19 17.22
N LYS A 136 -0.44 -12.95 18.49
CA LYS A 136 -0.92 -11.77 19.24
C LYS A 136 -0.40 -10.47 18.63
N GLU A 137 0.86 -10.45 18.22
CA GLU A 137 1.46 -9.28 17.57
C GLU A 137 0.79 -9.02 16.22
N GLN A 138 0.59 -10.06 15.41
CA GLN A 138 -0.09 -9.97 14.12
C GLN A 138 -1.51 -9.43 14.29
N MET A 139 -2.30 -9.97 15.23
CA MET A 139 -3.67 -9.49 15.48
C MET A 139 -3.72 -8.03 15.94
N ASN A 140 -2.87 -7.66 16.87
CA ASN A 140 -2.77 -6.27 17.31
C ASN A 140 -2.38 -5.33 16.15
N SER A 141 -1.44 -5.75 15.30
CA SER A 141 -1.04 -4.99 14.12
C SER A 141 -2.20 -4.77 13.16
N ILE A 142 -3.00 -5.80 12.89
CA ILE A 142 -4.21 -5.69 12.05
C ILE A 142 -5.19 -4.67 12.65
N ILE A 143 -5.47 -4.73 13.95
CA ILE A 143 -6.39 -3.80 14.60
C ILE A 143 -5.91 -2.35 14.46
N TYR A 144 -4.63 -2.09 14.76
CA TYR A 144 -4.07 -0.72 14.62
C TYR A 144 -4.09 -0.24 13.18
N ILE A 145 -3.75 -1.10 12.23
CA ILE A 145 -3.77 -0.77 10.80
C ILE A 145 -5.20 -0.40 10.36
N LEU A 146 -6.21 -1.20 10.72
CA LEU A 146 -7.60 -0.91 10.36
C LEU A 146 -8.08 0.42 10.95
N LEU A 147 -7.74 0.71 12.20
CA LEU A 147 -8.05 2.00 12.84
C LEU A 147 -7.38 3.16 12.10
N LEU A 148 -6.10 3.04 11.75
CA LEU A 148 -5.36 4.07 11.04
C LEU A 148 -5.86 4.26 9.61
N ILE A 149 -6.26 3.20 8.90
CA ILE A 149 -6.92 3.30 7.59
C ILE A 149 -8.22 4.09 7.72
N ALA A 150 -9.07 3.79 8.72
CA ALA A 150 -10.34 4.50 8.93
C ALA A 150 -10.10 6.01 9.20
N ILE A 151 -9.09 6.34 10.01
CA ILE A 151 -8.68 7.73 10.26
C ILE A 151 -8.21 8.38 8.95
N THR A 152 -7.37 7.70 8.17
CA THR A 152 -6.85 8.23 6.90
C THR A 152 -7.97 8.50 5.89
N ILE A 153 -8.93 7.59 5.74
CA ILE A 153 -10.11 7.81 4.88
C ILE A 153 -10.87 9.06 5.33
N SER A 154 -11.06 9.25 6.64
CA SER A 154 -11.76 10.42 7.19
C SER A 154 -11.00 11.73 6.95
N LEU A 155 -9.66 11.69 6.92
CA LEU A 155 -8.81 12.86 6.73
C LEU A 155 -8.45 13.12 5.25
N ALA A 156 -8.66 12.16 4.35
CA ALA A 156 -8.31 12.27 2.94
C ALA A 156 -8.89 13.53 2.25
N PRO A 157 -10.15 13.98 2.50
CA PRO A 157 -10.65 15.20 1.89
C PRO A 157 -9.82 16.44 2.25
N PHE A 158 -9.30 16.54 3.47
CA PHE A 158 -8.42 17.64 3.88
C PHE A 158 -7.07 17.57 3.17
N TYR A 159 -6.52 16.37 3.01
CA TYR A 159 -5.30 16.16 2.24
C TYR A 159 -5.50 16.55 0.77
N HIS A 160 -6.63 16.18 0.14
CA HIS A 160 -6.93 16.57 -1.23
C HIS A 160 -6.98 18.10 -1.40
N LEU A 161 -7.58 18.82 -0.46
CA LEU A 161 -7.58 20.30 -0.48
C LEU A 161 -6.16 20.85 -0.35
N LEU A 162 -5.33 20.29 0.54
CA LEU A 162 -3.94 20.67 0.69
C LEU A 162 -3.14 20.42 -0.60
N TYR A 163 -3.31 19.24 -1.20
CA TYR A 163 -2.67 18.87 -2.46
C TYR A 163 -2.98 19.87 -3.57
N ILE A 164 -4.27 20.19 -3.76
CA ILE A 164 -4.72 21.18 -4.74
C ILE A 164 -4.13 22.57 -4.47
N LYS A 165 -4.01 22.95 -3.20
CA LYS A 165 -3.39 24.23 -2.82
C LYS A 165 -1.90 24.28 -3.16
N LEU A 166 -1.18 23.17 -3.02
CA LEU A 166 0.26 23.08 -3.28
C LEU A 166 0.57 22.98 -4.78
N HIS A 167 -0.21 22.22 -5.53
CA HIS A 167 0.04 21.91 -6.95
C HIS A 167 -0.83 22.73 -7.93
N GLY A 168 -1.73 23.58 -7.43
CA GLY A 168 -2.69 24.30 -8.24
C GLY A 168 -3.94 23.48 -8.55
N LYS A 169 -4.79 23.97 -9.49
CA LYS A 169 -6.00 23.25 -9.89
C LYS A 169 -5.64 21.91 -10.56
N LEU A 170 -6.36 20.85 -10.19
CA LEU A 170 -6.23 19.56 -10.87
C LEU A 170 -6.52 19.76 -12.37
N GLN A 171 -5.56 19.41 -13.21
CA GLN A 171 -5.75 19.36 -14.65
C GLN A 171 -6.32 17.98 -14.99
N TYR A 172 -7.61 17.95 -15.32
CA TYR A 172 -8.33 16.73 -15.74
C TYR A 172 -8.07 16.44 -17.22
#